data_65b1366a978079314af8f364577ad4bd
#
_entry.id   65b1366a978079314af8f364577ad4bd
#
_cell.length_a   1.000
_cell.length_b   1.000
_cell.length_c   1.000
_cell.angle_alpha   90.00
_cell.angle_beta   90.00
_cell.angle_gamma   90.00
#
_symmetry.space_group_name_H-M   'P 1'
#
loop_
_entity.id
_entity.type
_entity.pdbx_description
1 polymer ?
#
loop_
_entity_poly.entity_id
_entity_poly.type
_entity_poly.pdbx_seq_one_letter_code
_entity_poly.pdbx_strand_id
1 'polypeptide(L)'
;MNIAKDTLKNEELESKALALAESIAPVQLLLENAKAPKEVDPFRNVDKFFANLKFGAVKSETDYWTNLIPKDDAEMFARWVFAIMSVHTTWESNVRGYEIAMSDLSWTLSKDKLKQMVVKARVGLYERRERGLWDLVTKFRENPDQFKKQDNETWQECRNRLIGTIYGLGNAKTTYALSLSYPTESQLCCLDVHLLRFMGHDLSNGHAS
;
A
#
# COMPACT_ATOMS: atom_id res chain seq x y z
N MET A 1 -19.10 31.51 -48.19
CA MET A 1 -17.95 32.27 -47.59
C MET A 1 -17.44 31.60 -46.31
N ASN A 2 -17.34 30.26 -46.28
CA ASN A 2 -16.89 29.51 -45.10
C ASN A 2 -15.67 28.58 -45.35
N ILE A 3 -15.32 28.31 -46.61
CA ILE A 3 -14.27 27.34 -46.95
C ILE A 3 -12.86 27.86 -46.53
N ALA A 4 -12.59 29.14 -46.64
CA ALA A 4 -11.30 29.72 -46.27
C ALA A 4 -11.01 29.74 -44.75
N LYS A 5 -12.05 29.71 -43.89
CA LYS A 5 -11.87 29.65 -42.42
C LYS A 5 -11.58 28.24 -41.93
N ASP A 6 -12.10 27.23 -42.60
CA ASP A 6 -11.87 25.84 -42.23
C ASP A 6 -10.46 25.39 -42.67
N THR A 7 -9.96 25.91 -43.78
CA THR A 7 -8.59 25.62 -44.27
C THR A 7 -7.52 26.18 -43.31
N LEU A 8 -7.69 27.44 -42.90
CA LEU A 8 -6.76 28.09 -41.93
C LEU A 8 -6.75 27.40 -40.58
N LYS A 9 -7.87 26.87 -40.14
CA LYS A 9 -7.97 26.12 -38.86
C LYS A 9 -7.30 24.76 -38.93
N ASN A 10 -7.34 24.11 -40.08
CA ASN A 10 -6.65 22.84 -40.32
C ASN A 10 -5.12 23.02 -40.37
N GLU A 11 -4.63 24.05 -41.07
CA GLU A 11 -3.20 24.38 -41.14
C GLU A 11 -2.61 24.72 -39.75
N GLU A 12 -3.37 25.43 -38.91
CA GLU A 12 -2.96 25.73 -37.52
C GLU A 12 -2.95 24.46 -36.62
N LEU A 13 -3.88 23.54 -36.83
CA LEU A 13 -3.92 22.23 -36.12
C LEU A 13 -2.77 21.32 -36.58
N GLU A 14 -2.48 21.26 -37.86
CA GLU A 14 -1.34 20.50 -38.39
C GLU A 14 0.00 21.07 -37.89
N SER A 15 0.18 22.40 -37.87
CA SER A 15 1.36 23.04 -37.31
C SER A 15 1.56 22.75 -35.83
N LYS A 16 0.48 22.75 -35.02
CA LYS A 16 0.52 22.39 -33.60
C LYS A 16 0.82 20.91 -33.39
N ALA A 17 0.29 20.02 -34.24
CA ALA A 17 0.57 18.58 -34.19
C ALA A 17 2.04 18.29 -34.55
N LEU A 18 2.59 19.00 -35.54
CA LEU A 18 3.99 18.86 -35.91
C LEU A 18 4.94 19.33 -34.80
N ALA A 19 4.67 20.51 -34.20
CA ALA A 19 5.43 21.02 -33.07
C ALA A 19 5.37 20.11 -31.83
N LEU A 20 4.23 19.46 -31.59
CA LEU A 20 4.07 18.46 -30.52
C LEU A 20 4.89 17.21 -30.83
N ALA A 21 4.87 16.71 -32.07
CA ALA A 21 5.67 15.55 -32.49
C ALA A 21 7.17 15.81 -32.35
N GLU A 22 7.64 16.99 -32.73
CA GLU A 22 9.05 17.41 -32.57
C GLU A 22 9.46 17.54 -31.10
N SER A 23 8.53 17.92 -30.21
CA SER A 23 8.81 18.01 -28.78
C SER A 23 8.88 16.63 -28.10
N ILE A 24 8.22 15.62 -28.67
CA ILE A 24 8.19 14.24 -28.13
C ILE A 24 9.35 13.40 -28.66
N ALA A 25 9.87 13.69 -29.84
CA ALA A 25 10.97 12.95 -30.46
C ALA A 25 12.22 12.81 -29.56
N PRO A 26 12.67 13.83 -28.80
CA PRO A 26 13.78 13.67 -27.86
C PRO A 26 13.46 12.72 -26.70
N VAL A 27 12.20 12.64 -26.26
CA VAL A 27 11.76 11.73 -25.19
C VAL A 27 11.69 10.29 -25.69
N GLN A 28 11.21 10.08 -26.91
CA GLN A 28 11.23 8.76 -27.54
C GLN A 28 12.65 8.25 -27.76
N LEU A 29 13.56 9.10 -28.21
CA LEU A 29 14.98 8.75 -28.38
C LEU A 29 15.66 8.43 -27.04
N LEU A 30 15.28 9.12 -25.95
CA LEU A 30 15.74 8.81 -24.60
C LEU A 30 15.17 7.47 -24.08
N LEU A 31 13.93 7.15 -24.42
CA LEU A 31 13.30 5.86 -24.07
C LEU A 31 13.89 4.69 -24.88
N GLU A 32 14.20 4.90 -26.16
CA GLU A 32 14.85 3.89 -27.01
C GLU A 32 16.32 3.66 -26.63
N ASN A 33 17.03 4.69 -26.16
CA ASN A 33 18.40 4.60 -25.64
C ASN A 33 18.48 4.17 -24.16
N ALA A 34 17.38 4.21 -23.42
CA ALA A 34 17.31 3.56 -22.13
C ALA A 34 17.52 2.07 -22.38
N LYS A 35 18.70 1.54 -22.01
CA LYS A 35 18.97 0.10 -22.04
C LYS A 35 17.75 -0.57 -21.42
N ALA A 36 17.06 -1.42 -22.20
CA ALA A 36 15.98 -2.23 -21.69
C ALA A 36 16.41 -2.80 -20.32
N PRO A 37 15.64 -2.62 -19.25
CA PRO A 37 16.03 -3.16 -17.97
C PRO A 37 16.35 -4.63 -18.21
N LYS A 38 17.51 -5.09 -17.73
CA LYS A 38 17.85 -6.51 -17.79
C LYS A 38 16.64 -7.24 -17.27
N GLU A 39 16.10 -8.14 -18.08
CA GLU A 39 14.95 -8.97 -17.71
C GLU A 39 15.33 -9.69 -16.40
N VAL A 40 14.91 -9.13 -15.30
CA VAL A 40 15.15 -9.70 -13.98
C VAL A 40 14.01 -10.68 -13.78
N ASP A 41 14.33 -11.97 -13.79
CA ASP A 41 13.37 -12.98 -13.37
C ASP A 41 12.96 -12.71 -11.91
N PRO A 42 11.77 -12.16 -11.69
CA PRO A 42 11.34 -11.75 -10.36
C PRO A 42 11.14 -12.95 -9.43
N PHE A 43 11.05 -14.16 -9.96
CA PHE A 43 10.80 -15.38 -9.21
C PHE A 43 12.07 -16.15 -8.87
N ARG A 44 13.20 -15.83 -9.48
CA ARG A 44 14.46 -16.57 -9.29
C ARG A 44 14.86 -16.79 -7.83
N ASN A 45 14.70 -15.77 -6.99
CA ASN A 45 15.02 -15.87 -5.57
C ASN A 45 13.88 -16.51 -4.77
N VAL A 46 12.65 -16.34 -5.24
CA VAL A 46 11.45 -16.95 -4.65
C VAL A 46 11.51 -18.47 -4.81
N ASP A 47 11.81 -18.96 -6.01
CA ASP A 47 11.95 -20.40 -6.27
C ASP A 47 13.05 -21.04 -5.41
N LYS A 48 14.21 -20.37 -5.27
CA LYS A 48 15.29 -20.83 -4.39
C LYS A 48 14.86 -20.87 -2.92
N PHE A 49 14.11 -19.87 -2.47
CA PHE A 49 13.58 -19.82 -1.12
C PHE A 49 12.64 -21.01 -0.87
N PHE A 50 11.64 -21.22 -1.73
CA PHE A 50 10.69 -22.32 -1.58
C PHE A 50 11.37 -23.70 -1.68
N ALA A 51 12.36 -23.88 -2.56
CA ALA A 51 13.10 -25.14 -2.67
C ALA A 51 13.88 -25.51 -1.39
N ASN A 52 14.21 -24.52 -0.54
CA ASN A 52 14.94 -24.71 0.70
C ASN A 52 14.03 -24.68 1.95
N LEU A 53 12.71 -24.47 1.80
CA LEU A 53 11.80 -24.46 2.93
C LEU A 53 11.65 -25.85 3.55
N LYS A 54 11.83 -25.92 4.88
CA LYS A 54 11.55 -27.12 5.65
C LYS A 54 10.04 -27.21 5.94
N PHE A 55 9.46 -28.38 5.76
CA PHE A 55 8.03 -28.62 6.00
C PHE A 55 7.55 -28.14 7.38
N GLY A 56 8.35 -28.35 8.45
CA GLY A 56 8.02 -27.89 9.80
C GLY A 56 7.92 -26.35 9.91
N ALA A 57 8.75 -25.61 9.19
CA ALA A 57 8.68 -24.15 9.16
C ALA A 57 7.39 -23.66 8.47
N VAL A 58 7.03 -24.28 7.34
CA VAL A 58 5.78 -23.96 6.62
C VAL A 58 4.56 -24.18 7.51
N LYS A 59 4.51 -25.32 8.22
CA LYS A 59 3.40 -25.62 9.15
C LYS A 59 3.31 -24.60 10.28
N SER A 60 4.43 -24.26 10.90
CA SER A 60 4.49 -23.28 11.99
C SER A 60 3.99 -21.89 11.55
N GLU A 61 4.40 -21.45 10.37
CA GLU A 61 3.92 -20.18 9.81
C GLU A 61 2.42 -20.24 9.49
N THR A 62 1.93 -21.32 8.90
CA THR A 62 0.51 -21.49 8.61
C THR A 62 -0.33 -21.45 9.88
N ASP A 63 0.08 -22.15 10.92
CA ASP A 63 -0.60 -22.18 12.22
C ASP A 63 -0.61 -20.77 12.85
N TYR A 64 0.51 -20.05 12.78
CA TYR A 64 0.62 -18.67 13.25
C TYR A 64 -0.37 -17.74 12.53
N TRP A 65 -0.39 -17.74 11.21
CA TRP A 65 -1.27 -16.88 10.43
C TRP A 65 -2.74 -17.22 10.62
N THR A 66 -3.09 -18.50 10.74
CA THR A 66 -4.47 -18.93 11.01
C THR A 66 -4.97 -18.40 12.35
N ASN A 67 -4.11 -18.33 13.36
CA ASN A 67 -4.45 -17.79 14.66
C ASN A 67 -4.61 -16.24 14.67
N LEU A 68 -4.18 -15.56 13.62
CA LEU A 68 -4.37 -14.11 13.48
C LEU A 68 -5.72 -13.70 12.86
N ILE A 69 -6.52 -14.64 12.38
CA ILE A 69 -7.84 -14.33 11.77
C ILE A 69 -8.70 -13.58 12.79
N PRO A 70 -9.15 -12.34 12.46
CA PRO A 70 -10.02 -11.58 13.37
C PRO A 70 -11.35 -12.28 13.60
N LYS A 71 -11.77 -12.35 14.83
CA LYS A 71 -13.05 -12.99 15.24
C LYS A 71 -14.21 -12.01 15.21
N ASP A 72 -13.91 -10.71 15.30
CA ASP A 72 -14.89 -9.63 15.35
C ASP A 72 -14.32 -8.32 14.79
N ASP A 73 -15.16 -7.29 14.78
CA ASP A 73 -14.80 -5.96 14.31
C ASP A 73 -13.70 -5.30 15.17
N ALA A 74 -13.63 -5.61 16.46
CA ALA A 74 -12.60 -5.04 17.33
C ALA A 74 -11.22 -5.62 16.98
N GLU A 75 -11.12 -6.91 16.73
CA GLU A 75 -9.89 -7.53 16.26
C GLU A 75 -9.55 -7.06 14.84
N MET A 76 -10.53 -6.88 13.95
CA MET A 76 -10.34 -6.28 12.63
C MET A 76 -9.75 -4.86 12.75
N PHE A 77 -10.34 -4.02 13.58
CA PHE A 77 -9.83 -2.67 13.87
C PHE A 77 -8.37 -2.71 14.35
N ALA A 78 -8.05 -3.65 15.24
CA ALA A 78 -6.69 -3.84 15.75
C ALA A 78 -5.67 -4.16 14.64
N ARG A 79 -6.04 -4.94 13.61
CA ARG A 79 -5.18 -5.20 12.44
C ARG A 79 -4.88 -3.92 11.64
N TRP A 80 -5.88 -3.08 11.46
CA TRP A 80 -5.71 -1.79 10.79
C TRP A 80 -4.85 -0.82 11.61
N VAL A 81 -5.02 -0.77 12.95
CA VAL A 81 -4.12 -0.02 13.84
C VAL A 81 -2.68 -0.48 13.67
N PHE A 82 -2.44 -1.80 13.68
CA PHE A 82 -1.09 -2.35 13.50
C PHE A 82 -0.47 -1.94 12.16
N ALA A 83 -1.24 -1.96 11.08
CA ALA A 83 -0.77 -1.54 9.76
C ALA A 83 -0.40 -0.04 9.72
N ILE A 84 -1.19 0.84 10.35
CA ILE A 84 -0.87 2.28 10.45
C ILE A 84 0.40 2.49 11.29
N MET A 85 0.53 1.78 12.39
CA MET A 85 1.70 1.88 13.27
C MET A 85 2.99 1.38 12.58
N SER A 86 2.89 0.51 11.59
CA SER A 86 4.03 -0.07 10.85
C SER A 86 4.64 0.87 9.80
N VAL A 87 4.07 2.05 9.55
CA VAL A 87 4.58 2.98 8.53
C VAL A 87 5.97 3.52 8.93
N HIS A 88 7.00 3.25 8.11
CA HIS A 88 8.38 3.70 8.34
C HIS A 88 8.89 3.45 9.77
N THR A 89 8.74 2.22 10.27
CA THR A 89 9.26 1.83 11.58
C THR A 89 9.84 0.41 11.54
N THR A 90 10.66 0.05 12.52
CA THR A 90 11.15 -1.32 12.67
C THR A 90 10.04 -2.20 13.24
N TRP A 91 10.20 -3.53 13.10
CA TRP A 91 9.26 -4.49 13.68
C TRP A 91 9.08 -4.29 15.19
N GLU A 92 10.18 -4.23 15.93
CA GLU A 92 10.19 -4.09 17.41
C GLU A 92 9.51 -2.78 17.84
N SER A 93 9.77 -1.69 17.12
CA SER A 93 9.12 -0.41 17.40
C SER A 93 7.64 -0.43 17.06
N ASN A 94 7.24 -1.13 15.98
CA ASN A 94 5.85 -1.31 15.63
C ASN A 94 5.09 -2.10 16.69
N VAL A 95 5.63 -3.27 17.09
CA VAL A 95 5.03 -4.12 18.14
C VAL A 95 4.85 -3.33 19.43
N ARG A 96 5.89 -2.68 19.92
CA ARG A 96 5.83 -1.84 21.13
C ARG A 96 4.78 -0.72 21.00
N GLY A 97 4.76 -0.02 19.87
CA GLY A 97 3.80 1.05 19.64
C GLY A 97 2.37 0.55 19.58
N TYR A 98 2.15 -0.59 18.97
CA TYR A 98 0.86 -1.25 18.91
C TYR A 98 0.38 -1.71 20.30
N GLU A 99 1.25 -2.33 21.11
CA GLU A 99 0.93 -2.72 22.48
C GLU A 99 0.50 -1.52 23.32
N ILE A 100 1.19 -0.38 23.18
CA ILE A 100 0.81 0.86 23.84
C ILE A 100 -0.57 1.34 23.35
N ALA A 101 -0.83 1.31 22.05
CA ALA A 101 -2.11 1.71 21.50
C ALA A 101 -3.26 0.82 21.96
N MET A 102 -3.02 -0.49 22.09
CA MET A 102 -4.07 -1.45 22.46
C MET A 102 -4.23 -1.60 23.98
N SER A 103 -3.27 -1.14 24.79
CA SER A 103 -3.37 -1.23 26.25
C SER A 103 -4.44 -0.32 26.87
N ASP A 104 -4.79 0.78 26.20
CA ASP A 104 -5.84 1.70 26.62
C ASP A 104 -6.47 2.35 25.38
N LEU A 105 -7.68 1.96 25.04
CA LEU A 105 -8.41 2.46 23.87
C LEU A 105 -9.07 3.83 24.10
N SER A 106 -8.84 4.49 25.22
CA SER A 106 -9.42 5.82 25.49
C SER A 106 -8.99 6.88 24.47
N TRP A 107 -7.88 6.66 23.76
CA TRP A 107 -7.43 7.51 22.65
C TRP A 107 -8.41 7.53 21.47
N THR A 108 -9.23 6.51 21.32
CA THR A 108 -10.25 6.50 20.27
C THR A 108 -11.38 7.50 20.53
N LEU A 109 -11.51 8.02 21.74
CA LEU A 109 -12.57 8.92 22.17
C LEU A 109 -12.19 10.41 22.06
N SER A 110 -10.88 10.72 21.99
CA SER A 110 -10.39 12.11 22.02
C SER A 110 -9.08 12.26 21.25
N LYS A 111 -9.01 13.32 20.44
CA LYS A 111 -7.77 13.67 19.71
C LYS A 111 -6.58 13.96 20.65
N ASP A 112 -6.85 14.58 21.82
CA ASP A 112 -5.78 14.87 22.78
C ASP A 112 -5.20 13.60 23.39
N LYS A 113 -6.05 12.62 23.72
CA LYS A 113 -5.60 11.30 24.17
C LYS A 113 -4.87 10.54 23.08
N LEU A 114 -5.34 10.63 21.83
CA LEU A 114 -4.66 10.05 20.69
C LEU A 114 -3.25 10.64 20.52
N LYS A 115 -3.11 11.96 20.59
CA LYS A 115 -1.81 12.63 20.51
C LYS A 115 -0.86 12.16 21.62
N GLN A 116 -1.37 12.07 22.85
CA GLN A 116 -0.58 11.54 23.98
C GLN A 116 -0.16 10.10 23.75
N MET A 117 -1.05 9.23 23.27
CA MET A 117 -0.76 7.84 22.95
C MET A 117 0.32 7.74 21.88
N VAL A 118 0.20 8.47 20.76
CA VAL A 118 1.15 8.44 19.65
C VAL A 118 2.55 8.90 20.10
N VAL A 119 2.64 9.94 20.94
CA VAL A 119 3.90 10.40 21.54
C VAL A 119 4.49 9.33 22.46
N LYS A 120 3.68 8.72 23.33
CA LYS A 120 4.10 7.63 24.22
C LYS A 120 4.62 6.42 23.47
N ALA A 121 4.01 6.09 22.33
CA ALA A 121 4.42 4.96 21.49
C ALA A 121 5.82 5.08 20.88
N ARG A 122 6.35 6.31 20.71
CA ARG A 122 7.70 6.60 20.20
C ARG A 122 8.04 5.92 18.87
N VAL A 123 7.08 5.86 17.95
CA VAL A 123 7.26 5.23 16.63
C VAL A 123 7.54 6.24 15.49
N GLY A 124 7.74 7.51 15.82
CA GLY A 124 7.98 8.59 14.85
C GLY A 124 6.74 8.98 14.02
N LEU A 125 6.91 9.89 13.08
CA LEU A 125 5.83 10.39 12.19
C LEU A 125 4.54 10.75 12.94
N TYR A 126 4.65 11.42 14.06
CA TYR A 126 3.57 11.64 15.03
C TYR A 126 2.30 12.22 14.40
N GLU A 127 2.39 13.32 13.67
CA GLU A 127 1.25 13.97 13.03
C GLU A 127 0.58 13.06 11.97
N ARG A 128 1.39 12.35 11.19
CA ARG A 128 0.88 11.44 10.16
C ARG A 128 0.13 10.26 10.79
N ARG A 129 0.66 9.70 11.87
CA ARG A 129 0.01 8.61 12.61
C ARG A 129 -1.24 9.09 13.34
N GLU A 130 -1.18 10.22 14.00
CA GLU A 130 -2.34 10.84 14.64
C GLU A 130 -3.48 11.01 13.64
N ARG A 131 -3.18 11.61 12.49
CA ARG A 131 -4.18 11.83 11.44
C ARG A 131 -4.72 10.51 10.88
N GLY A 132 -3.86 9.53 10.59
CA GLY A 132 -4.26 8.23 10.07
C GLY A 132 -5.09 7.42 11.05
N LEU A 133 -4.68 7.38 12.32
CA LEU A 133 -5.43 6.69 13.38
C LEU A 133 -6.77 7.35 13.66
N TRP A 134 -6.84 8.69 13.65
CA TRP A 134 -8.11 9.39 13.84
C TRP A 134 -9.08 9.15 12.68
N ASP A 135 -8.56 9.17 11.46
CA ASP A 135 -9.33 8.87 10.27
C ASP A 135 -9.88 7.43 10.29
N LEU A 136 -9.04 6.45 10.70
CA LEU A 136 -9.49 5.08 10.94
C LEU A 136 -10.62 5.02 11.98
N VAL A 137 -10.42 5.61 13.15
CA VAL A 137 -11.42 5.59 14.24
C VAL A 137 -12.77 6.14 13.76
N THR A 138 -12.74 7.27 13.06
CA THR A 138 -13.95 7.93 12.59
C THR A 138 -14.70 7.03 11.60
N LYS A 139 -14.01 6.59 10.55
CA LYS A 139 -14.61 5.78 9.49
C LYS A 139 -15.02 4.39 9.95
N PHE A 140 -14.25 3.78 10.84
CA PHE A 140 -14.58 2.46 11.37
C PHE A 140 -15.82 2.50 12.28
N ARG A 141 -16.04 3.60 13.03
CA ARG A 141 -17.27 3.81 13.80
C ARG A 141 -18.48 4.06 12.93
N GLU A 142 -18.31 4.81 11.85
CA GLU A 142 -19.39 5.11 10.91
C GLU A 142 -19.86 3.85 10.20
N ASN A 143 -18.93 3.05 9.71
CA ASN A 143 -19.23 1.83 8.96
C ASN A 143 -18.05 0.84 9.00
N PRO A 144 -18.00 -0.12 9.94
CA PRO A 144 -16.95 -1.12 9.98
C PRO A 144 -16.95 -2.05 8.75
N ASP A 145 -18.12 -2.27 8.14
CA ASP A 145 -18.23 -3.17 6.99
C ASP A 145 -17.54 -2.63 5.73
N GLN A 146 -17.29 -1.32 5.66
CA GLN A 146 -16.49 -0.77 4.56
C GLN A 146 -15.06 -1.32 4.49
N PHE A 147 -14.51 -1.80 5.63
CA PHE A 147 -13.17 -2.37 5.72
C PHE A 147 -13.12 -3.87 5.40
N LYS A 148 -14.29 -4.48 5.24
CA LYS A 148 -14.44 -5.88 4.88
C LYS A 148 -14.49 -6.05 3.35
N LYS A 149 -14.08 -7.24 2.89
CA LYS A 149 -14.30 -7.64 1.51
C LYS A 149 -15.80 -7.78 1.25
N GLN A 150 -16.27 -7.19 0.16
CA GLN A 150 -17.67 -7.31 -0.27
C GLN A 150 -17.86 -8.59 -1.10
N ASP A 151 -19.07 -9.14 -1.10
CA ASP A 151 -19.36 -10.45 -1.75
C ASP A 151 -19.03 -10.47 -3.25
N ASN A 152 -19.24 -9.36 -3.94
CA ASN A 152 -19.09 -9.27 -5.39
C ASN A 152 -17.75 -8.68 -5.86
N GLU A 153 -16.77 -8.55 -4.98
CA GLU A 153 -15.45 -8.01 -5.34
C GLU A 153 -14.34 -9.06 -5.22
N THR A 154 -13.35 -8.98 -6.08
CA THR A 154 -12.08 -9.68 -5.93
C THR A 154 -11.24 -9.04 -4.83
N TRP A 155 -10.21 -9.72 -4.33
CA TRP A 155 -9.28 -9.14 -3.36
C TRP A 155 -8.56 -7.91 -3.90
N GLN A 156 -8.29 -7.87 -5.20
CA GLN A 156 -7.65 -6.72 -5.83
C GLN A 156 -8.61 -5.51 -5.89
N GLU A 157 -9.88 -5.72 -6.18
CA GLU A 157 -10.90 -4.67 -6.17
C GLU A 157 -11.14 -4.16 -4.75
N CYS A 158 -11.23 -5.04 -3.75
CA CYS A 158 -11.30 -4.69 -2.34
C CYS A 158 -10.14 -3.78 -1.93
N ARG A 159 -8.90 -4.19 -2.23
CA ARG A 159 -7.72 -3.38 -1.98
C ARG A 159 -7.82 -2.01 -2.67
N ASN A 160 -8.15 -1.99 -3.97
CA ASN A 160 -8.21 -0.76 -4.75
C ASN A 160 -9.28 0.21 -4.21
N ARG A 161 -10.40 -0.29 -3.75
CA ARG A 161 -11.45 0.48 -3.08
C ARG A 161 -10.97 1.10 -1.76
N LEU A 162 -10.12 0.38 -1.04
CA LEU A 162 -9.62 0.81 0.27
C LEU A 162 -8.35 1.68 0.22
N ILE A 163 -7.64 1.72 -0.92
CA ILE A 163 -6.50 2.63 -1.10
C ILE A 163 -6.97 4.08 -0.94
N GLY A 164 -6.29 4.82 -0.06
CA GLY A 164 -6.63 6.22 0.23
C GLY A 164 -7.87 6.42 1.11
N THR A 165 -8.59 5.35 1.47
CA THR A 165 -9.70 5.45 2.44
C THR A 165 -9.21 5.97 3.79
N ILE A 166 -8.02 5.53 4.23
CA ILE A 166 -7.37 6.03 5.44
C ILE A 166 -6.20 6.93 5.07
N TYR A 167 -6.10 8.08 5.69
CA TYR A 167 -4.99 9.01 5.48
C TYR A 167 -3.64 8.33 5.69
N GLY A 168 -2.78 8.45 4.70
CA GLY A 168 -1.42 7.94 4.75
C GLY A 168 -1.26 6.43 4.47
N LEU A 169 -2.34 5.71 4.20
CA LEU A 169 -2.29 4.33 3.73
C LEU A 169 -2.38 4.29 2.21
N GLY A 170 -1.24 4.03 1.58
CA GLY A 170 -1.15 3.72 0.15
C GLY A 170 -1.27 2.21 -0.10
N ASN A 171 -0.98 1.80 -1.33
CA ASN A 171 -1.11 0.43 -1.82
C ASN A 171 -0.48 -0.62 -0.87
N ALA A 172 0.80 -0.48 -0.52
CA ALA A 172 1.50 -1.47 0.30
C ALA A 172 0.87 -1.64 1.70
N LYS A 173 0.52 -0.54 2.37
CA LYS A 173 -0.03 -0.62 3.74
C LYS A 173 -1.50 -1.03 3.79
N THR A 174 -2.29 -0.67 2.77
CA THR A 174 -3.65 -1.21 2.61
C THR A 174 -3.60 -2.72 2.35
N THR A 175 -2.71 -3.16 1.46
CA THR A 175 -2.47 -4.59 1.22
C THR A 175 -2.05 -5.30 2.52
N TYR A 176 -1.15 -4.69 3.28
CA TYR A 176 -0.69 -5.25 4.57
C TYR A 176 -1.83 -5.39 5.58
N ALA A 177 -2.67 -4.35 5.73
CA ALA A 177 -3.84 -4.41 6.61
C ALA A 177 -4.81 -5.53 6.21
N LEU A 178 -5.08 -5.68 4.91
CA LEU A 178 -5.92 -6.76 4.40
C LEU A 178 -5.30 -8.15 4.61
N SER A 179 -3.99 -8.30 4.41
CA SER A 179 -3.30 -9.57 4.67
C SER A 179 -3.34 -9.96 6.16
N LEU A 180 -3.29 -8.99 7.06
CA LEU A 180 -3.45 -9.23 8.50
C LEU A 180 -4.90 -9.54 8.89
N SER A 181 -5.87 -8.96 8.17
CA SER A 181 -7.29 -9.15 8.45
C SER A 181 -7.82 -10.47 7.85
N TYR A 182 -7.23 -10.92 6.76
CA TYR A 182 -7.62 -12.13 6.03
C TYR A 182 -6.38 -12.96 5.67
N PRO A 183 -5.65 -13.46 6.67
CA PRO A 183 -4.33 -14.06 6.46
C PRO A 183 -4.33 -15.35 5.66
N THR A 184 -5.45 -16.08 5.62
CA THR A 184 -5.58 -17.34 4.90
C THR A 184 -6.37 -17.22 3.59
N GLU A 185 -7.13 -16.13 3.43
CA GLU A 185 -8.05 -15.97 2.29
C GLU A 185 -7.55 -14.95 1.29
N SER A 186 -6.90 -13.86 1.77
CA SER A 186 -6.42 -12.82 0.89
C SER A 186 -5.30 -13.34 -0.02
N GLN A 187 -5.52 -13.26 -1.32
CA GLN A 187 -4.50 -13.56 -2.32
C GLN A 187 -3.66 -12.32 -2.64
N LEU A 188 -3.37 -11.53 -1.61
CA LEU A 188 -2.64 -10.27 -1.72
C LEU A 188 -1.26 -10.42 -1.09
N CYS A 189 -0.24 -9.90 -1.76
CA CYS A 189 1.10 -9.80 -1.23
C CYS A 189 1.46 -8.33 -0.99
N CYS A 190 1.88 -8.00 0.23
CA CYS A 190 2.42 -6.69 0.54
C CYS A 190 3.81 -6.55 -0.05
N LEU A 191 3.91 -5.96 -1.24
CA LEU A 191 5.19 -5.67 -1.90
C LEU A 191 5.82 -4.44 -1.24
N ASP A 192 6.63 -4.68 -0.22
CA ASP A 192 7.49 -3.64 0.33
C ASP A 192 8.88 -3.62 -0.35
N VAL A 193 9.69 -2.64 0.01
CA VAL A 193 11.03 -2.48 -0.59
C VAL A 193 11.95 -3.68 -0.32
N HIS A 194 11.73 -4.41 0.76
CA HIS A 194 12.55 -5.57 1.11
C HIS A 194 12.19 -6.76 0.23
N LEU A 195 10.89 -6.99 0.03
CA LEU A 195 10.41 -8.05 -0.85
C LEU A 195 10.77 -7.76 -2.32
N LEU A 196 10.60 -6.52 -2.76
CA LEU A 196 11.00 -6.12 -4.12
C LEU A 196 12.49 -6.33 -4.35
N ARG A 197 13.35 -5.96 -3.40
CA ARG A 197 14.80 -6.24 -3.48
C ARG A 197 15.11 -7.74 -3.47
N PHE A 198 14.40 -8.51 -2.65
CA PHE A 198 14.54 -9.97 -2.63
C PHE A 198 14.18 -10.58 -3.99
N MET A 199 13.15 -10.08 -4.65
CA MET A 199 12.76 -10.47 -6.00
C MET A 199 13.72 -9.96 -7.09
N GLY A 200 14.74 -9.18 -6.73
CA GLY A 200 15.77 -8.69 -7.65
C GLY A 200 15.46 -7.36 -8.34
N HIS A 201 14.44 -6.64 -7.89
CA HIS A 201 14.15 -5.30 -8.40
C HIS A 201 15.20 -4.29 -7.91
N ASP A 202 15.76 -3.52 -8.87
CA ASP A 202 16.63 -2.37 -8.54
C ASP A 202 15.75 -1.15 -8.20
N LEU A 203 15.83 -0.74 -6.94
CA LEU A 203 15.08 0.41 -6.43
C LEU A 203 15.96 1.68 -6.32
N SER A 204 17.17 1.68 -6.91
CA SER A 204 18.11 2.80 -6.82
C SER A 204 17.62 4.08 -7.51
N ASN A 205 16.70 3.97 -8.47
CA ASN A 205 16.17 5.08 -9.27
C ASN A 205 14.85 5.67 -8.76
N GLY A 206 14.53 5.47 -7.50
CA GLY A 206 13.43 6.19 -6.83
C GLY A 206 12.03 5.65 -7.12
N HIS A 207 11.31 5.41 -6.05
CA HIS A 207 9.86 5.32 -5.96
C HIS A 207 9.14 4.30 -6.85
N ALA A 208 9.07 3.06 -6.39
CA ALA A 208 7.89 2.25 -6.67
C ALA A 208 6.70 2.93 -5.96
N SER A 209 6.01 3.79 -6.69
CA SER A 209 4.73 4.40 -6.28
C SER A 209 3.61 3.38 -6.36
#